data_cb63fe20ebf9864db55c3f0b50d652f2
#
_entry.id   cb63fe20ebf9864db55c3f0b50d652f2
#
_cell.length_a   1.000
_cell.length_b   1.000
_cell.length_c   1.000
_cell.angle_alpha   90.00
_cell.angle_beta   90.00
_cell.angle_gamma   90.00
#
_symmetry.space_group_name_H-M   'P 1'
#
loop_
_entity.id
_entity.type
_entity.pdbx_description
1 polymer ?
#
loop_
_entity_poly.entity_id
_entity_poly.type
_entity_poly.pdbx_seq_one_letter_code
_entity_poly.pdbx_strand_id
1 'polypeptide(L)'
;MRMKLGGLFIAVFVFGAAVSTFAHHGYSTEFDGSKCLDLRGTLTGLIWENPHGYFDLDVKDASGKTKSWHIELLTPNAMRRNGTTRQDFEAHMGKVMDARVCPAKLGFGENRASAEYIKMADGIIRIVGQLPEKITPEQLSFWNK
;
A
#
# COMPACT_ATOMS: atom_id res chain seq x y z
N MET A 1 -75.32 -12.09 4.62
CA MET A 1 -74.28 -12.25 3.57
C MET A 1 -73.02 -11.61 4.09
N ARG A 2 -72.04 -12.40 4.56
CA ARG A 2 -70.84 -11.90 5.20
C ARG A 2 -69.68 -11.93 4.20
N MET A 3 -69.26 -10.77 3.72
CA MET A 3 -68.08 -10.62 2.88
C MET A 3 -66.85 -10.74 3.77
N LYS A 4 -66.05 -11.75 3.56
CA LYS A 4 -64.73 -11.91 4.15
C LYS A 4 -63.71 -11.05 3.39
N LEU A 5 -63.22 -10.00 4.01
CA LEU A 5 -62.10 -9.26 3.50
C LEU A 5 -60.85 -10.16 3.57
N GLY A 6 -60.40 -10.59 2.41
CA GLY A 6 -59.11 -11.26 2.29
C GLY A 6 -58.01 -10.26 2.49
N GLY A 7 -57.16 -10.53 3.44
CA GLY A 7 -55.98 -9.70 3.73
C GLY A 7 -55.00 -9.76 2.59
N LEU A 8 -54.71 -8.61 2.01
CA LEU A 8 -53.65 -8.41 1.07
C LEU A 8 -52.32 -8.36 1.81
N PHE A 9 -51.61 -9.46 1.85
CA PHE A 9 -50.23 -9.47 2.34
C PHE A 9 -49.34 -8.74 1.33
N ILE A 10 -48.96 -7.52 1.64
CA ILE A 10 -47.93 -6.78 0.92
C ILE A 10 -46.61 -7.44 1.27
N ALA A 11 -46.08 -8.21 0.36
CA ALA A 11 -44.69 -8.67 0.40
C ALA A 11 -43.79 -7.45 0.23
N VAL A 12 -43.28 -6.93 1.34
CA VAL A 12 -42.23 -5.93 1.31
C VAL A 12 -40.98 -6.63 0.78
N PHE A 13 -40.73 -6.44 -0.48
CA PHE A 13 -39.46 -6.79 -1.10
C PHE A 13 -38.40 -5.87 -0.49
N VAL A 14 -37.69 -6.36 0.49
CA VAL A 14 -36.47 -5.73 0.95
C VAL A 14 -35.46 -5.85 -0.20
N PHE A 15 -35.40 -4.81 -1.01
CA PHE A 15 -34.28 -4.60 -1.92
C PHE A 15 -33.06 -4.42 -1.04
N GLY A 16 -32.39 -5.51 -0.73
CA GLY A 16 -31.06 -5.48 -0.13
C GLY A 16 -30.20 -4.65 -1.08
N ALA A 17 -29.89 -3.42 -0.64
CA ALA A 17 -28.88 -2.63 -1.28
C ALA A 17 -27.62 -3.49 -1.29
N ALA A 18 -27.27 -4.03 -2.45
CA ALA A 18 -25.96 -4.58 -2.67
C ALA A 18 -24.99 -3.41 -2.55
N VAL A 19 -24.55 -3.15 -1.33
CA VAL A 19 -23.35 -2.35 -1.11
C VAL A 19 -22.29 -3.05 -1.91
N SER A 20 -21.86 -2.40 -3.00
CA SER A 20 -20.69 -2.80 -3.74
C SER A 20 -19.57 -2.83 -2.71
N THR A 21 -19.29 -4.01 -2.18
CA THR A 21 -18.02 -4.27 -1.55
C THR A 21 -17.02 -4.01 -2.65
N PHE A 22 -16.36 -2.84 -2.64
CA PHE A 22 -15.14 -2.67 -3.38
C PHE A 22 -14.28 -3.84 -2.92
N ALA A 23 -14.21 -4.85 -3.77
CA ALA A 23 -13.31 -5.96 -3.55
C ALA A 23 -11.94 -5.30 -3.46
N HIS A 24 -11.35 -5.30 -2.26
CA HIS A 24 -9.95 -5.03 -2.11
C HIS A 24 -9.27 -6.00 -3.07
N HIS A 25 -8.73 -5.49 -4.16
CA HIS A 25 -7.91 -6.29 -5.04
C HIS A 25 -6.86 -6.90 -4.14
N GLY A 26 -6.90 -8.23 -3.99
CA GLY A 26 -5.95 -8.89 -3.10
C GLY A 26 -4.55 -8.53 -3.55
N TYR A 27 -3.62 -8.30 -2.62
CA TYR A 27 -2.22 -7.99 -2.88
C TYR A 27 -1.65 -8.79 -4.06
N SER A 28 -1.88 -10.10 -4.07
CA SER A 28 -1.41 -11.01 -5.11
C SER A 28 -2.06 -10.80 -6.49
N THR A 29 -3.14 -10.06 -6.58
CA THR A 29 -3.74 -9.68 -7.87
C THR A 29 -2.98 -8.53 -8.50
N GLU A 30 -2.61 -7.53 -7.73
CA GLU A 30 -1.97 -6.31 -8.22
C GLU A 30 -0.45 -6.37 -8.22
N PHE A 31 0.16 -6.96 -7.18
CA PHE A 31 1.62 -6.97 -7.00
C PHE A 31 2.24 -8.34 -7.18
N ASP A 32 3.49 -8.36 -7.65
CA ASP A 32 4.28 -9.56 -7.86
C ASP A 32 5.27 -9.78 -6.71
N GLY A 33 4.83 -10.50 -5.68
CA GLY A 33 5.64 -10.81 -4.51
C GLY A 33 6.88 -11.68 -4.79
N SER A 34 6.99 -12.28 -6.00
CA SER A 34 8.17 -13.03 -6.40
C SER A 34 9.28 -12.16 -7.02
N LYS A 35 8.99 -10.89 -7.29
CA LYS A 35 9.90 -9.95 -7.98
C LYS A 35 10.23 -8.71 -7.14
N CYS A 36 10.19 -8.83 -5.82
CA CYS A 36 10.51 -7.71 -4.96
C CYS A 36 11.97 -7.27 -5.15
N LEU A 37 12.19 -5.95 -5.09
CA LEU A 37 13.48 -5.32 -5.32
C LEU A 37 13.73 -4.20 -4.31
N ASP A 38 15.00 -3.81 -4.15
CA ASP A 38 15.39 -2.72 -3.28
C ASP A 38 15.60 -1.45 -4.10
N LEU A 39 14.92 -0.39 -3.70
CA LEU A 39 15.03 0.94 -4.29
C LEU A 39 15.71 1.89 -3.30
N ARG A 40 16.54 2.79 -3.83
CA ARG A 40 17.10 3.92 -3.09
C ARG A 40 16.77 5.20 -3.83
N GLY A 41 16.11 6.12 -3.14
CA GLY A 41 15.65 7.35 -3.76
C GLY A 41 15.30 8.44 -2.76
N THR A 42 14.83 9.57 -3.26
CA THR A 42 14.39 10.70 -2.46
C THR A 42 12.87 10.61 -2.22
N LEU A 43 12.45 10.71 -0.97
CA LEU A 43 11.02 10.79 -0.61
C LEU A 43 10.46 12.14 -1.07
N THR A 44 9.47 12.13 -1.96
CA THR A 44 8.94 13.36 -2.60
C THR A 44 7.44 13.57 -2.39
N GLY A 45 6.72 12.54 -1.95
CA GLY A 45 5.28 12.65 -1.72
C GLY A 45 4.78 11.71 -0.64
N LEU A 46 3.64 12.04 -0.03
CA LEU A 46 2.95 11.20 0.93
C LEU A 46 1.44 11.39 0.83
N ILE A 47 0.71 10.29 0.69
CA ILE A 47 -0.74 10.22 0.88
C ILE A 47 -0.99 9.33 2.10
N TRP A 48 -1.65 9.89 3.12
CA TRP A 48 -1.90 9.20 4.40
C TRP A 48 -3.40 9.04 4.60
N GLU A 49 -4.00 8.10 3.89
CA GLU A 49 -5.45 7.90 3.82
C GLU A 49 -5.82 6.41 3.95
N ASN A 50 -7.09 6.14 4.26
CA ASN A 50 -7.66 4.81 4.16
C ASN A 50 -8.21 4.58 2.74
N PRO A 51 -8.19 3.35 2.18
CA PRO A 51 -7.75 2.11 2.84
C PRO A 51 -6.25 1.88 2.84
N HIS A 52 -5.45 2.61 2.05
CA HIS A 52 -4.00 2.47 1.95
C HIS A 52 -3.32 3.83 1.93
N GLY A 53 -2.16 3.93 2.60
CA GLY A 53 -1.26 5.04 2.40
C GLY A 53 -0.41 4.84 1.13
N TYR A 54 0.19 5.92 0.65
CA TYR A 54 1.14 5.89 -0.48
C TYR A 54 2.27 6.88 -0.22
N PHE A 55 3.43 6.58 -0.75
CA PHE A 55 4.52 7.57 -0.85
C PHE A 55 5.12 7.55 -2.23
N ASP A 56 5.69 8.68 -2.62
CA ASP A 56 6.41 8.81 -3.87
C ASP A 56 7.92 8.82 -3.61
N LEU A 57 8.64 8.05 -4.42
CA LEU A 57 10.08 7.89 -4.33
C LEU A 57 10.74 8.19 -5.67
N ASP A 58 11.55 9.22 -5.72
CA ASP A 58 12.32 9.58 -6.91
C ASP A 58 13.63 8.81 -6.93
N VAL A 59 13.73 7.86 -7.85
CA VAL A 59 14.87 6.94 -8.00
C VAL A 59 15.65 7.31 -9.27
N LYS A 60 16.96 7.48 -9.15
CA LYS A 60 17.85 7.65 -10.30
C LYS A 60 18.28 6.29 -10.84
N ASP A 61 18.10 6.07 -12.13
CA ASP A 61 18.62 4.90 -12.81
C ASP A 61 20.13 5.04 -13.12
N ALA A 62 20.73 3.99 -13.68
CA ALA A 62 22.15 3.96 -14.02
C ALA A 62 22.57 5.05 -15.04
N SER A 63 21.63 5.59 -15.82
CA SER A 63 21.87 6.70 -16.76
C SER A 63 21.77 8.08 -16.10
N GLY A 64 21.36 8.13 -14.80
CA GLY A 64 21.11 9.36 -14.06
C GLY A 64 19.70 9.93 -14.28
N LYS A 65 18.85 9.26 -15.07
CA LYS A 65 17.46 9.66 -15.28
C LYS A 65 16.63 9.32 -14.03
N THR A 66 15.85 10.29 -13.57
CA THR A 66 14.94 10.10 -12.45
C THR A 66 13.64 9.44 -12.91
N LYS A 67 13.20 8.41 -12.16
CA LYS A 67 11.89 7.79 -12.26
C LYS A 67 11.19 7.94 -10.92
N SER A 68 9.99 8.50 -10.93
CA SER A 68 9.14 8.56 -9.75
C SER A 68 8.35 7.26 -9.60
N TRP A 69 8.45 6.64 -8.43
CA TRP A 69 7.71 5.45 -8.05
C TRP A 69 6.58 5.84 -7.12
N HIS A 70 5.37 5.36 -7.41
CA HIS A 70 4.20 5.47 -6.53
C HIS A 70 4.01 4.18 -5.75
N ILE A 71 4.25 4.23 -4.44
CA ILE A 71 4.45 3.04 -3.61
C ILE A 71 3.37 2.96 -2.54
N GLU A 72 2.61 1.85 -2.58
CA GLU A 72 1.54 1.56 -1.63
C GLU A 72 2.10 1.11 -0.27
N LEU A 73 1.43 1.55 0.78
CA LEU A 73 1.68 1.22 2.17
C LEU A 73 0.48 0.47 2.77
N LEU A 74 0.65 -0.08 3.95
CA LEU A 74 -0.46 -0.51 4.81
C LEU A 74 -1.42 0.64 5.10
N THR A 75 -2.58 0.29 5.69
CA THR A 75 -3.49 1.31 6.22
C THR A 75 -2.80 2.15 7.30
N PRO A 76 -3.13 3.44 7.43
CA PRO A 76 -2.58 4.30 8.49
C PRO A 76 -2.68 3.71 9.89
N ASN A 77 -3.78 3.00 10.17
CA ASN A 77 -3.97 2.34 11.48
C ASN A 77 -3.00 1.16 11.68
N ALA A 78 -2.76 0.37 10.65
CA ALA A 78 -1.81 -0.74 10.73
C ALA A 78 -0.37 -0.23 10.90
N MET A 79 0.00 0.80 10.14
CA MET A 79 1.33 1.42 10.27
C MET A 79 1.58 1.98 11.67
N ARG A 80 0.59 2.69 12.26
CA ARG A 80 0.71 3.17 13.65
C ARG A 80 0.92 2.04 14.66
N ARG A 81 0.22 0.90 14.48
CA ARG A 81 0.45 -0.28 15.35
C ARG A 81 1.85 -0.86 15.19
N ASN A 82 2.45 -0.72 14.01
CA ASN A 82 3.82 -1.14 13.73
C ASN A 82 4.87 -0.07 14.11
N GLY A 83 4.45 1.02 14.76
CA GLY A 83 5.34 2.09 15.19
C GLY A 83 5.75 3.08 14.11
N THR A 84 5.03 3.12 12.97
CA THR A 84 5.28 4.07 11.88
C THR A 84 4.14 5.07 11.81
N THR A 85 4.45 6.34 11.79
CA THR A 85 3.47 7.44 11.81
C THR A 85 3.62 8.34 10.59
N ARG A 86 2.60 9.18 10.35
CA ARG A 86 2.65 10.23 9.33
C ARG A 86 3.83 11.18 9.56
N GLN A 87 4.07 11.54 10.82
CA GLN A 87 5.16 12.45 11.22
C GLN A 87 6.54 11.89 10.86
N ASP A 88 6.73 10.56 10.88
CA ASP A 88 7.99 9.95 10.45
C ASP A 88 8.27 10.26 8.97
N PHE A 89 7.27 10.14 8.10
CA PHE A 89 7.41 10.49 6.70
C PHE A 89 7.62 12.00 6.50
N GLU A 90 6.84 12.84 7.16
CA GLU A 90 6.93 14.29 7.04
C GLU A 90 8.31 14.82 7.48
N ALA A 91 8.89 14.26 8.54
CA ALA A 91 10.22 14.63 9.04
C ALA A 91 11.36 14.19 8.09
N HIS A 92 11.09 13.26 7.17
CA HIS A 92 12.04 12.74 6.21
C HIS A 92 11.75 13.17 4.75
N MET A 93 10.75 14.01 4.54
CA MET A 93 10.44 14.55 3.22
C MET A 93 11.67 15.23 2.59
N GLY A 94 11.95 14.92 1.33
CA GLY A 94 13.13 15.42 0.61
C GLY A 94 14.45 14.71 0.95
N LYS A 95 14.44 13.73 1.85
CA LYS A 95 15.65 12.97 2.22
C LYS A 95 15.71 11.64 1.47
N VAL A 96 16.92 11.11 1.34
CA VAL A 96 17.15 9.78 0.75
C VAL A 96 16.67 8.70 1.72
N MET A 97 16.01 7.69 1.19
CA MET A 97 15.59 6.50 1.90
C MET A 97 15.73 5.24 1.05
N ASP A 98 15.72 4.08 1.70
CA ASP A 98 15.66 2.77 1.08
C ASP A 98 14.27 2.16 1.24
N ALA A 99 13.81 1.42 0.23
CA ALA A 99 12.54 0.73 0.25
C ALA A 99 12.67 -0.65 -0.40
N ARG A 100 12.22 -1.71 0.30
CA ARG A 100 11.95 -3.02 -0.28
C ARG A 100 10.55 -3.01 -0.83
N VAL A 101 10.40 -3.18 -2.13
CA VAL A 101 9.11 -3.06 -2.82
C VAL A 101 8.86 -4.24 -3.75
N CYS A 102 7.60 -4.62 -3.91
CA CYS A 102 7.17 -5.62 -4.88
C CYS A 102 6.40 -4.90 -6.00
N PRO A 103 6.87 -4.97 -7.26
CA PRO A 103 6.32 -4.18 -8.34
C PRO A 103 4.91 -4.60 -8.71
N ALA A 104 4.13 -3.67 -9.23
CA ALA A 104 2.83 -3.97 -9.82
C ALA A 104 2.99 -4.86 -11.07
N LYS A 105 2.04 -5.76 -11.27
CA LYS A 105 1.96 -6.60 -12.46
C LYS A 105 1.56 -5.77 -13.68
N LEU A 106 1.81 -6.30 -14.87
CA LEU A 106 1.39 -5.68 -16.13
C LEU A 106 -0.11 -5.30 -16.08
N GLY A 107 -0.41 -4.08 -16.52
CA GLY A 107 -1.78 -3.54 -16.53
C GLY A 107 -2.14 -2.69 -15.33
N PHE A 108 -1.34 -2.67 -14.25
CA PHE A 108 -1.60 -1.87 -13.05
C PHE A 108 -0.79 -0.56 -12.96
N GLY A 109 -0.09 -0.21 -14.03
CA GLY A 109 0.71 1.02 -14.13
C GLY A 109 2.22 0.79 -14.01
N GLU A 110 2.98 1.66 -14.67
CA GLU A 110 4.44 1.67 -14.59
C GLU A 110 4.90 2.34 -13.30
N ASN A 111 6.04 1.89 -12.74
CA ASN A 111 6.63 2.42 -11.52
C ASN A 111 5.65 2.47 -10.32
N ARG A 112 4.74 1.51 -10.26
CA ARG A 112 3.92 1.24 -9.08
C ARG A 112 4.43 0.01 -8.36
N ALA A 113 4.37 0.05 -7.04
CA ALA A 113 4.77 -1.06 -6.20
C ALA A 113 4.03 -1.04 -4.86
N SER A 114 4.08 -2.15 -4.11
CA SER A 114 3.76 -2.20 -2.69
C SER A 114 5.06 -2.29 -1.90
N ALA A 115 5.22 -1.45 -0.87
CA ALA A 115 6.37 -1.55 0.02
C ALA A 115 6.19 -2.67 1.03
N GLU A 116 7.28 -3.37 1.37
CA GLU A 116 7.34 -4.32 2.46
C GLU A 116 8.07 -3.73 3.67
N TYR A 117 9.23 -3.13 3.41
CA TYR A 117 10.08 -2.46 4.40
C TYR A 117 10.57 -1.14 3.85
N ILE A 118 10.81 -0.20 4.76
CA ILE A 118 11.50 1.05 4.45
C ILE A 118 12.57 1.32 5.50
N LYS A 119 13.63 2.02 5.11
CA LYS A 119 14.62 2.60 5.99
C LYS A 119 14.80 4.06 5.63
N MET A 120 14.36 4.93 6.50
CA MET A 120 14.49 6.37 6.34
C MET A 120 15.89 6.86 6.74
N ALA A 121 16.15 8.15 6.59
CA ALA A 121 17.45 8.75 6.92
C ALA A 121 17.84 8.64 8.42
N ASP A 122 16.91 8.31 9.30
CA ASP A 122 17.18 8.00 10.71
C ASP A 122 17.78 6.60 10.94
N GLY A 123 17.89 5.78 9.88
CA GLY A 123 18.45 4.44 9.94
C GLY A 123 17.52 3.37 10.49
N ILE A 124 16.27 3.70 10.84
CA ILE A 124 15.31 2.75 11.40
C ILE A 124 14.61 2.00 10.29
N ILE A 125 14.64 0.66 10.36
CA ILE A 125 13.89 -0.21 9.45
C ILE A 125 12.47 -0.36 9.98
N ARG A 126 11.49 -0.04 9.14
CA ARG A 126 10.06 -0.10 9.46
C ARG A 126 9.33 -1.09 8.58
N ILE A 127 8.42 -1.85 9.17
CA ILE A 127 7.51 -2.75 8.46
C ILE A 127 6.31 -1.92 8.01
N VAL A 128 6.10 -1.84 6.71
CA VAL A 128 5.03 -1.02 6.10
C VAL A 128 4.19 -1.79 5.09
N GLY A 129 4.50 -3.06 4.84
CA GLY A 129 3.88 -3.93 3.85
C GLY A 129 2.86 -4.89 4.42
N GLN A 130 2.04 -5.45 3.52
CA GLN A 130 0.98 -6.40 3.86
C GLN A 130 1.50 -7.82 4.09
N LEU A 131 2.57 -8.20 3.40
CA LEU A 131 3.18 -9.52 3.43
C LEU A 131 4.69 -9.41 3.65
N PRO A 132 5.14 -8.87 4.81
CA PRO A 132 6.55 -8.67 5.03
C PRO A 132 7.28 -10.03 5.04
N GLU A 133 8.18 -10.21 4.08
CA GLU A 133 9.12 -11.34 4.09
C GLU A 133 10.17 -11.13 5.19
N LYS A 134 10.87 -12.20 5.56
CA LYS A 134 12.01 -12.04 6.48
C LYS A 134 13.14 -11.30 5.76
N ILE A 135 13.68 -10.27 6.40
CA ILE A 135 14.86 -9.58 5.89
C ILE A 135 16.04 -10.55 5.90
N THR A 136 16.61 -10.81 4.74
CA THR A 136 17.79 -11.66 4.60
C THR A 136 19.08 -10.91 4.95
N PRO A 137 20.20 -11.60 5.25
CA PRO A 137 21.50 -10.98 5.44
C PRO A 137 21.94 -10.11 4.26
N GLU A 138 21.63 -10.51 3.02
CA GLU A 138 21.94 -9.76 1.80
C GLU A 138 21.16 -8.44 1.76
N GLN A 139 19.88 -8.45 2.11
CA GLN A 139 19.05 -7.24 2.19
C GLN A 139 19.56 -6.30 3.29
N LEU A 140 19.91 -6.83 4.47
CA LEU A 140 20.54 -6.04 5.51
C LEU A 140 21.87 -5.42 5.05
N SER A 141 22.67 -6.15 4.27
CA SER A 141 23.91 -5.64 3.69
C SER A 141 23.65 -4.48 2.71
N PHE A 142 22.62 -4.57 1.87
CA PHE A 142 22.21 -3.46 1.01
C PHE A 142 21.86 -2.22 1.84
N TRP A 143 21.11 -2.39 2.92
CA TRP A 143 20.57 -1.31 3.72
C TRP A 143 21.53 -0.71 4.74
N ASN A 144 22.68 -1.34 4.95
CA ASN A 144 23.74 -0.86 5.85
C ASN A 144 24.90 -0.14 5.13
N LYS A 145 24.74 0.15 3.83
CA LYS A 145 25.74 0.85 3.01
C LYS A 145 25.66 2.38 3.14
#